data_38448e48447a53710670f3c9ac960399
#
_entry.id   38448e48447a53710670f3c9ac960399
#
_cell.length_a   1.000
_cell.length_b   1.000
_cell.length_c   1.000
_cell.angle_alpha   90.00
_cell.angle_beta   90.00
_cell.angle_gamma   90.00
#
_symmetry.space_group_name_H-M   'P 1'
#
loop_
_entity.id
_entity.type
_entity.pdbx_description
1 polymer ?
#
loop_
_entity_poly.entity_id
_entity_poly.type
_entity_poly.pdbx_seq_one_letter_code
_entity_poly.pdbx_strand_id
1 'polypeptide(L)'
;MTSGSPQVSSRALPSYVFPTVGPALFEALRAARPKRIVIQVPAGLVRNAHDLSSRVEQEVGVPVVLATRPCFGACDFPSIDEAPRADVAIVLGHAPIPNVSVVRPTYFVEMRQPGGDPEALAATVAAGGVPRRLGLVVSVQHLDLIEPFREALRLRGYEVQVGRGDRRLAYAAQALGCNYTSAEAVASQVDAFLFLGTGRFHPIGLAFAVERPVWSLDPLQNRLEPAIDRGALIRQRQLVVATVRDVRSWGILVSTFAGQDRTPMALALQERARARGRETQVLVFDRLDPRDLEGRALGAYVNTACPRIALDDGVNYPKPVLTPPEFLMAIGELPLEPYRFDTYH
;
A
#
# COMPACT_ATOMS: atom_id res chain seq x y z
N MET A 1 -45.22 8.10 -15.42
CA MET A 1 -44.62 6.77 -15.37
C MET A 1 -43.17 6.95 -14.94
N THR A 2 -42.92 6.89 -13.66
CA THR A 2 -41.58 7.06 -13.06
C THR A 2 -40.92 5.70 -12.97
N SER A 3 -39.92 5.49 -13.80
CA SER A 3 -39.06 4.29 -13.77
C SER A 3 -38.09 4.43 -12.60
N GLY A 4 -38.42 3.83 -11.48
CA GLY A 4 -37.50 3.62 -10.36
C GLY A 4 -36.46 2.59 -10.74
N SER A 5 -35.19 3.01 -10.87
CA SER A 5 -34.05 2.10 -10.94
C SER A 5 -33.94 1.34 -9.61
N PRO A 6 -33.73 0.01 -9.62
CA PRO A 6 -33.54 -0.72 -8.37
C PRO A 6 -32.24 -0.29 -7.72
N GLN A 7 -32.35 0.31 -6.52
CA GLN A 7 -31.19 0.48 -5.63
C GLN A 7 -30.72 -0.91 -5.20
N VAL A 8 -29.62 -1.38 -5.77
CA VAL A 8 -28.91 -2.55 -5.27
C VAL A 8 -28.28 -2.14 -3.94
N SER A 9 -28.90 -2.55 -2.85
CA SER A 9 -28.33 -2.49 -1.51
C SER A 9 -27.03 -3.33 -1.52
N SER A 10 -25.88 -2.70 -1.60
CA SER A 10 -24.59 -3.35 -1.49
C SER A 10 -24.35 -3.77 -0.04
N ARG A 11 -24.86 -4.94 0.36
CA ARG A 11 -24.35 -5.62 1.54
C ARG A 11 -22.88 -5.90 1.29
N ALA A 12 -22.01 -5.29 2.11
CA ALA A 12 -20.59 -5.59 2.06
C ALA A 12 -20.39 -7.12 2.13
N LEU A 13 -19.66 -7.68 1.18
CA LEU A 13 -19.38 -9.11 1.16
C LEU A 13 -18.41 -9.44 2.29
N PRO A 14 -18.51 -10.66 2.89
CA PRO A 14 -17.69 -11.02 4.04
C PRO A 14 -16.21 -11.11 3.67
N SER A 15 -15.37 -10.56 4.54
CA SER A 15 -13.92 -10.72 4.52
C SER A 15 -13.49 -11.47 5.78
N TYR A 16 -12.65 -12.49 5.62
CA TYR A 16 -12.12 -13.30 6.69
C TYR A 16 -10.60 -13.12 6.75
N VAL A 17 -10.02 -13.09 7.94
CA VAL A 17 -8.59 -12.84 8.14
C VAL A 17 -7.95 -13.99 8.89
N PHE A 18 -6.83 -14.49 8.35
CA PHE A 18 -6.03 -15.56 8.92
C PHE A 18 -4.58 -15.13 9.00
N PRO A 19 -3.92 -15.25 10.16
CA PRO A 19 -2.51 -14.90 10.30
C PRO A 19 -1.60 -15.71 9.39
N THR A 20 -1.88 -17.00 9.25
CA THR A 20 -1.09 -17.97 8.46
C THR A 20 -1.98 -18.99 7.78
N VAL A 21 -1.39 -19.78 6.87
CA VAL A 21 -2.06 -20.98 6.32
C VAL A 21 -2.11 -22.06 7.42
N GLY A 22 -3.31 -22.35 7.91
CA GLY A 22 -3.50 -23.31 9.00
C GLY A 22 -4.90 -23.96 8.99
N PRO A 23 -5.19 -24.86 9.95
CA PRO A 23 -6.46 -25.59 10.03
C PRO A 23 -7.70 -24.71 9.97
N ALA A 24 -7.68 -23.56 10.65
CA ALA A 24 -8.80 -22.61 10.68
C ALA A 24 -9.20 -22.09 9.29
N LEU A 25 -8.23 -21.87 8.39
CA LEU A 25 -8.50 -21.48 7.00
C LEU A 25 -9.28 -22.59 6.28
N PHE A 26 -8.82 -23.84 6.38
CA PHE A 26 -9.45 -24.98 5.71
C PHE A 26 -10.84 -25.30 6.28
N GLU A 27 -11.03 -25.16 7.58
CA GLU A 27 -12.36 -25.29 8.21
C GLU A 27 -13.33 -24.23 7.70
N ALA A 28 -12.88 -22.97 7.64
CA ALA A 28 -13.70 -21.87 7.12
C ALA A 28 -14.05 -22.07 5.63
N LEU A 29 -13.11 -22.55 4.81
CA LEU A 29 -13.37 -22.87 3.41
C LEU A 29 -14.35 -24.03 3.25
N ARG A 30 -14.20 -25.12 4.03
CA ARG A 30 -15.16 -26.23 4.03
C ARG A 30 -16.57 -25.80 4.44
N ALA A 31 -16.68 -24.92 5.45
CA ALA A 31 -17.95 -24.38 5.90
C ALA A 31 -18.63 -23.50 4.82
N ALA A 32 -17.85 -22.74 4.06
CA ALA A 32 -18.34 -21.87 2.98
C ALA A 32 -18.85 -22.68 1.76
N ARG A 33 -18.43 -23.94 1.59
CA ARG A 33 -18.80 -24.83 0.47
C ARG A 33 -18.66 -24.15 -0.91
N PRO A 34 -17.51 -23.56 -1.24
CA PRO A 34 -17.31 -22.91 -2.53
C PRO A 34 -17.31 -23.96 -3.65
N LYS A 35 -17.68 -23.53 -4.86
CA LYS A 35 -17.59 -24.39 -6.04
C LYS A 35 -16.22 -24.24 -6.72
N ARG A 36 -15.61 -23.07 -6.60
CA ARG A 36 -14.28 -22.76 -7.13
C ARG A 36 -13.64 -21.63 -6.33
N ILE A 37 -12.34 -21.73 -6.11
CA ILE A 37 -11.55 -20.73 -5.39
C ILE A 37 -10.54 -20.12 -6.35
N VAL A 38 -10.35 -18.79 -6.27
CA VAL A 38 -9.19 -18.10 -6.88
C VAL A 38 -8.19 -17.74 -5.80
N ILE A 39 -6.90 -17.99 -6.06
CA ILE A 39 -5.81 -17.53 -5.19
C ILE A 39 -5.05 -16.40 -5.89
N GLN A 40 -4.91 -15.28 -5.21
CA GLN A 40 -4.09 -14.15 -5.60
C GLN A 40 -2.91 -13.99 -4.64
N VAL A 41 -1.74 -13.66 -5.19
CA VAL A 41 -0.49 -13.70 -4.44
C VAL A 41 0.49 -12.64 -4.97
N PRO A 42 1.31 -11.99 -4.11
CA PRO A 42 2.43 -11.18 -4.57
C PRO A 42 3.54 -12.05 -5.16
N ALA A 43 4.39 -11.46 -6.01
CA ALA A 43 5.45 -12.18 -6.73
C ALA A 43 6.35 -13.04 -5.82
N GLY A 44 6.64 -12.56 -4.61
CA GLY A 44 7.50 -13.28 -3.64
C GLY A 44 6.87 -14.53 -3.03
N LEU A 45 5.55 -14.75 -3.18
CA LEU A 45 4.81 -15.86 -2.56
C LEU A 45 4.22 -16.85 -3.59
N VAL A 46 4.65 -16.83 -4.85
CA VAL A 46 4.11 -17.69 -5.91
C VAL A 46 4.25 -19.18 -5.56
N ARG A 47 5.37 -19.60 -4.96
CA ARG A 47 5.55 -21.00 -4.50
C ARG A 47 4.51 -21.36 -3.42
N ASN A 48 4.30 -20.47 -2.44
CA ASN A 48 3.29 -20.68 -1.40
C ASN A 48 1.88 -20.80 -1.96
N ALA A 49 1.57 -20.10 -3.07
CA ALA A 49 0.28 -20.23 -3.73
C ALA A 49 0.09 -21.62 -4.37
N HIS A 50 1.12 -22.19 -4.98
CA HIS A 50 1.07 -23.55 -5.52
C HIS A 50 0.86 -24.58 -4.41
N ASP A 51 1.62 -24.48 -3.31
CA ASP A 51 1.47 -25.38 -2.16
C ASP A 51 0.06 -25.27 -1.56
N LEU A 52 -0.45 -24.05 -1.37
CA LEU A 52 -1.79 -23.80 -0.87
C LEU A 52 -2.85 -24.34 -1.83
N SER A 53 -2.70 -24.15 -3.14
CA SER A 53 -3.62 -24.68 -4.15
C SER A 53 -3.78 -26.18 -4.03
N SER A 54 -2.67 -26.91 -4.01
CA SER A 54 -2.67 -28.37 -3.86
C SER A 54 -3.34 -28.82 -2.57
N ARG A 55 -3.07 -28.13 -1.46
CA ARG A 55 -3.69 -28.42 -0.17
C ARG A 55 -5.19 -28.14 -0.16
N VAL A 56 -5.64 -27.04 -0.74
CA VAL A 56 -7.08 -26.71 -0.85
C VAL A 56 -7.80 -27.76 -1.66
N GLU A 57 -7.25 -28.21 -2.79
CA GLU A 57 -7.84 -29.25 -3.61
C GLU A 57 -7.93 -30.60 -2.85
N GLN A 58 -6.90 -30.95 -2.08
CA GLN A 58 -6.87 -32.17 -1.29
C GLN A 58 -7.77 -32.13 -0.05
N GLU A 59 -7.72 -31.03 0.73
CA GLU A 59 -8.39 -30.93 2.03
C GLU A 59 -9.83 -30.40 1.94
N VAL A 60 -10.15 -29.58 0.93
CA VAL A 60 -11.48 -28.97 0.74
C VAL A 60 -12.26 -29.64 -0.40
N GLY A 61 -11.55 -30.23 -1.36
CA GLY A 61 -12.17 -30.97 -2.47
C GLY A 61 -12.76 -30.09 -3.57
N VAL A 62 -12.21 -28.87 -3.75
CA VAL A 62 -12.71 -27.91 -4.75
C VAL A 62 -11.60 -27.44 -5.68
N PRO A 63 -11.91 -27.19 -7.00
CA PRO A 63 -10.90 -26.75 -7.94
C PRO A 63 -10.41 -25.34 -7.61
N VAL A 64 -9.09 -25.12 -7.77
CA VAL A 64 -8.43 -23.86 -7.53
C VAL A 64 -7.92 -23.26 -8.84
N VAL A 65 -8.07 -21.94 -8.98
CA VAL A 65 -7.48 -21.13 -10.04
C VAL A 65 -6.44 -20.21 -9.46
N LEU A 66 -5.24 -20.20 -10.01
CA LEU A 66 -4.19 -19.26 -9.61
C LEU A 66 -4.26 -18.03 -10.53
N ALA A 67 -4.32 -16.83 -9.94
CA ALA A 67 -4.15 -15.60 -10.70
C ALA A 67 -2.71 -15.52 -11.22
N THR A 68 -2.54 -15.39 -12.54
CA THR A 68 -1.21 -15.37 -13.16
C THR A 68 -0.44 -14.09 -12.89
N ARG A 69 -1.15 -12.99 -12.70
CA ARG A 69 -0.55 -11.70 -12.39
C ARG A 69 -0.36 -11.55 -10.88
N PRO A 70 0.85 -11.30 -10.40
CA PRO A 70 1.09 -10.99 -8.99
C PRO A 70 0.31 -9.74 -8.58
N CYS A 71 -0.27 -9.74 -7.37
CA CYS A 71 -0.88 -8.56 -6.79
C CYS A 71 0.16 -7.63 -6.14
N PHE A 72 -0.14 -6.34 -6.10
CA PHE A 72 0.68 -5.34 -5.42
C PHE A 72 0.26 -5.11 -3.97
N GLY A 73 -0.98 -5.44 -3.63
CA GLY A 73 -1.54 -5.23 -2.31
C GLY A 73 -3.02 -5.61 -2.24
N ALA A 74 -3.64 -5.43 -1.08
CA ALA A 74 -5.08 -5.64 -0.91
C ALA A 74 -5.95 -4.58 -1.63
N CYS A 75 -5.34 -3.64 -2.32
CA CYS A 75 -6.00 -2.68 -3.20
C CYS A 75 -6.21 -3.21 -4.64
N ASP A 76 -5.57 -4.33 -4.98
CA ASP A 76 -5.56 -4.96 -6.31
C ASP A 76 -6.21 -6.34 -6.20
N PHE A 77 -7.54 -6.38 -6.13
CA PHE A 77 -8.28 -7.63 -6.04
C PHE A 77 -8.43 -8.32 -7.40
N PRO A 78 -8.54 -9.66 -7.42
CA PRO A 78 -8.85 -10.40 -8.63
C PRO A 78 -10.15 -9.88 -9.24
N SER A 79 -10.10 -9.37 -10.46
CA SER A 79 -11.31 -9.01 -11.21
C SER A 79 -12.15 -10.27 -11.53
N ILE A 80 -13.41 -10.06 -11.87
CA ILE A 80 -14.28 -11.15 -12.34
C ILE A 80 -13.68 -11.75 -13.62
N ASP A 81 -13.08 -10.92 -14.46
CA ASP A 81 -12.49 -11.35 -15.73
C ASP A 81 -11.21 -12.17 -15.54
N GLU A 82 -10.39 -11.83 -14.52
CA GLU A 82 -9.20 -12.59 -14.16
C GLU A 82 -9.52 -13.97 -13.55
N ALA A 83 -10.65 -14.07 -12.86
CA ALA A 83 -11.06 -15.31 -12.20
C ALA A 83 -12.52 -15.67 -12.50
N PRO A 84 -12.85 -15.98 -13.77
CA PRO A 84 -14.20 -16.31 -14.17
C PRO A 84 -14.71 -17.53 -13.40
N ARG A 85 -15.94 -17.43 -12.88
CA ARG A 85 -16.63 -18.51 -12.15
C ARG A 85 -16.02 -18.87 -10.77
N ALA A 86 -15.03 -18.16 -10.24
CA ALA A 86 -14.64 -18.34 -8.84
C ALA A 86 -15.63 -17.61 -7.94
N ASP A 87 -16.12 -18.26 -6.93
CA ASP A 87 -17.10 -17.73 -5.97
C ASP A 87 -16.46 -17.29 -4.66
N VAL A 88 -15.21 -17.69 -4.41
CA VAL A 88 -14.39 -17.28 -3.27
C VAL A 88 -12.99 -16.88 -3.74
N ALA A 89 -12.41 -15.88 -3.08
CA ALA A 89 -11.01 -15.50 -3.27
C ALA A 89 -10.18 -15.74 -2.02
N ILE A 90 -8.92 -16.18 -2.20
CA ILE A 90 -7.88 -16.17 -1.18
C ILE A 90 -6.81 -15.18 -1.60
N VAL A 91 -6.46 -14.25 -0.73
CA VAL A 91 -5.40 -13.25 -0.93
C VAL A 91 -4.26 -13.52 0.05
N LEU A 92 -3.10 -13.93 -0.46
CA LEU A 92 -1.93 -14.20 0.36
C LEU A 92 -1.09 -12.93 0.61
N GLY A 93 -0.49 -12.86 1.78
CA GLY A 93 0.53 -11.86 2.13
C GLY A 93 -0.01 -10.45 2.43
N HIS A 94 -1.33 -10.28 2.51
CA HIS A 94 -1.94 -8.96 2.74
C HIS A 94 -3.06 -9.02 3.78
N ALA A 95 -3.19 -7.95 4.57
CA ALA A 95 -4.39 -7.66 5.35
C ALA A 95 -5.48 -7.02 4.47
N PRO A 96 -6.75 -7.11 4.85
CA PRO A 96 -7.81 -6.34 4.19
C PRO A 96 -7.56 -4.83 4.35
N ILE A 97 -8.05 -4.07 3.38
CA ILE A 97 -8.20 -2.62 3.51
C ILE A 97 -9.67 -2.36 3.86
N PRO A 98 -9.99 -1.96 5.11
CA PRO A 98 -11.38 -2.00 5.61
C PRO A 98 -12.39 -1.17 4.83
N ASN A 99 -11.95 -0.09 4.17
CA ASN A 99 -12.80 0.77 3.35
C ASN A 99 -12.76 0.44 1.85
N VAL A 100 -12.21 -0.71 1.47
CA VAL A 100 -12.22 -1.20 0.08
C VAL A 100 -13.16 -2.40 -0.01
N SER A 101 -14.18 -2.29 -0.86
CA SER A 101 -15.15 -3.36 -1.07
C SER A 101 -14.55 -4.50 -1.88
N VAL A 102 -14.81 -5.72 -1.47
CA VAL A 102 -14.46 -6.92 -2.20
C VAL A 102 -15.60 -7.35 -3.14
N VAL A 103 -15.28 -7.92 -4.30
CA VAL A 103 -16.28 -8.34 -5.30
C VAL A 103 -16.83 -9.74 -5.05
N ARG A 104 -16.24 -10.48 -4.10
CA ARG A 104 -16.66 -11.82 -3.65
C ARG A 104 -16.18 -12.06 -2.23
N PRO A 105 -16.71 -13.07 -1.50
CA PRO A 105 -16.16 -13.48 -0.22
C PRO A 105 -14.66 -13.71 -0.31
N THR A 106 -13.88 -13.01 0.50
CA THR A 106 -12.42 -12.98 0.40
C THR A 106 -11.77 -13.41 1.71
N TYR A 107 -10.82 -14.31 1.61
CA TYR A 107 -10.04 -14.88 2.72
C TYR A 107 -8.62 -14.31 2.62
N PHE A 108 -8.31 -13.37 3.51
CA PHE A 108 -6.97 -12.78 3.61
C PHE A 108 -6.10 -13.66 4.48
N VAL A 109 -4.97 -14.13 3.96
CA VAL A 109 -3.96 -14.85 4.71
C VAL A 109 -2.72 -13.97 4.78
N GLU A 110 -2.48 -13.38 5.93
CA GLU A 110 -1.49 -12.30 6.10
C GLU A 110 -0.05 -12.79 6.00
N MET A 111 0.17 -14.10 6.12
CA MET A 111 1.51 -14.72 6.10
C MET A 111 2.41 -14.12 7.18
N ARG A 112 1.87 -14.00 8.40
CA ARG A 112 2.63 -13.51 9.55
C ARG A 112 3.84 -14.38 9.81
N GLN A 113 4.94 -13.76 10.18
CA GLN A 113 6.21 -14.40 10.47
C GLN A 113 6.56 -14.19 11.94
N PRO A 114 7.10 -15.20 12.63
CA PRO A 114 7.47 -15.07 14.04
C PRO A 114 8.53 -13.97 14.26
N GLY A 115 9.32 -13.64 13.24
CA GLY A 115 10.36 -12.61 13.33
C GLY A 115 11.59 -13.06 14.15
N GLY A 116 12.44 -12.08 14.47
CA GLY A 116 13.62 -12.30 15.29
C GLY A 116 13.33 -12.24 16.79
N ASP A 117 14.35 -12.51 17.61
CA ASP A 117 14.31 -12.35 19.06
C ASP A 117 14.13 -10.87 19.46
N PRO A 118 13.05 -10.50 20.16
CA PRO A 118 12.77 -9.12 20.55
C PRO A 118 13.88 -8.46 21.36
N GLU A 119 14.58 -9.21 22.23
CA GLU A 119 15.68 -8.72 23.03
C GLU A 119 16.91 -8.39 22.18
N ALA A 120 17.25 -9.26 21.23
CA ALA A 120 18.34 -9.02 20.29
C ALA A 120 18.04 -7.83 19.37
N LEU A 121 16.80 -7.71 18.87
CA LEU A 121 16.35 -6.58 18.07
C LEU A 121 16.46 -5.25 18.85
N ALA A 122 16.01 -5.25 20.10
CA ALA A 122 16.10 -4.05 20.97
C ALA A 122 17.55 -3.67 21.30
N ALA A 123 18.44 -4.64 21.47
CA ALA A 123 19.87 -4.40 21.65
C ALA A 123 20.49 -3.74 20.40
N THR A 124 20.12 -4.21 19.20
CA THR A 124 20.56 -3.63 17.92
C THR A 124 20.12 -2.18 17.78
N VAL A 125 18.85 -1.86 18.12
CA VAL A 125 18.34 -0.47 18.13
C VAL A 125 19.11 0.39 19.11
N ALA A 126 19.38 -0.11 20.33
CA ALA A 126 20.11 0.62 21.36
C ALA A 126 21.56 0.94 20.95
N ALA A 127 22.22 0.01 20.24
CA ALA A 127 23.57 0.19 19.73
C ALA A 127 23.62 1.17 18.55
N GLY A 128 22.52 1.32 17.80
CA GLY A 128 22.45 2.12 16.57
C GLY A 128 22.21 3.62 16.77
N GLY A 129 22.17 4.12 18.02
CA GLY A 129 22.01 5.56 18.30
C GLY A 129 20.64 6.13 17.94
N VAL A 130 19.61 5.28 17.86
CA VAL A 130 18.22 5.70 17.59
C VAL A 130 17.68 6.51 18.77
N PRO A 131 16.94 7.62 18.56
CA PRO A 131 16.35 8.41 19.63
C PRO A 131 15.45 7.59 20.56
N ARG A 132 15.35 8.02 21.84
CA ARG A 132 14.62 7.25 22.88
C ARG A 132 13.11 7.30 22.75
N ARG A 133 12.53 8.37 22.19
CA ARG A 133 11.09 8.52 21.98
C ARG A 133 10.75 8.12 20.54
N LEU A 134 10.20 6.91 20.37
CA LEU A 134 9.99 6.28 19.07
C LEU A 134 8.52 6.11 18.72
N GLY A 135 8.16 6.37 17.46
CA GLY A 135 6.96 5.86 16.82
C GLY A 135 7.28 4.52 16.14
N LEU A 136 6.57 3.45 16.50
CA LEU A 136 6.74 2.16 15.87
C LEU A 136 5.76 2.00 14.72
N VAL A 137 6.27 1.60 13.55
CA VAL A 137 5.49 1.32 12.34
C VAL A 137 5.92 -0.03 11.78
N VAL A 138 4.96 -0.86 11.38
CA VAL A 138 5.27 -2.25 10.99
C VAL A 138 4.58 -2.66 9.69
N SER A 139 5.16 -3.62 8.98
CA SER A 139 4.42 -4.36 7.95
C SER A 139 3.54 -5.43 8.59
N VAL A 140 2.46 -5.83 7.91
CA VAL A 140 1.47 -6.81 8.43
C VAL A 140 2.12 -8.13 8.87
N GLN A 141 3.21 -8.53 8.22
CA GLN A 141 3.91 -9.79 8.53
C GLN A 141 4.52 -9.82 9.93
N HIS A 142 4.76 -8.66 10.53
CA HIS A 142 5.48 -8.54 11.81
C HIS A 142 4.64 -7.93 12.94
N LEU A 143 3.30 -7.91 12.78
CA LEU A 143 2.39 -7.38 13.80
C LEU A 143 2.54 -8.05 15.17
N ASP A 144 2.80 -9.36 15.18
CA ASP A 144 2.93 -10.13 16.41
C ASP A 144 4.21 -9.79 17.22
N LEU A 145 5.17 -9.09 16.59
CA LEU A 145 6.36 -8.58 17.26
C LEU A 145 6.13 -7.26 18.01
N ILE A 146 5.03 -6.54 17.78
CA ILE A 146 4.83 -5.19 18.34
C ILE A 146 4.99 -5.20 19.86
N GLU A 147 4.19 -5.98 20.57
CA GLU A 147 4.19 -5.94 22.04
C GLU A 147 5.47 -6.49 22.67
N PRO A 148 6.00 -7.69 22.28
CA PRO A 148 7.25 -8.16 22.87
C PRO A 148 8.45 -7.24 22.55
N PHE A 149 8.49 -6.65 21.36
CA PHE A 149 9.57 -5.71 21.01
C PHE A 149 9.45 -4.37 21.72
N ARG A 150 8.23 -3.83 21.90
CA ARG A 150 8.00 -2.64 22.74
C ARG A 150 8.48 -2.84 24.17
N GLU A 151 8.17 -3.99 24.76
CA GLU A 151 8.62 -4.30 26.13
C GLU A 151 10.15 -4.40 26.21
N ALA A 152 10.80 -5.07 25.25
CA ALA A 152 12.26 -5.17 25.20
C ALA A 152 12.93 -3.79 25.03
N LEU A 153 12.34 -2.88 24.27
CA LEU A 153 12.79 -1.49 24.13
C LEU A 153 12.55 -0.70 25.43
N ARG A 154 11.39 -0.87 26.07
CA ARG A 154 11.05 -0.20 27.34
C ARG A 154 12.05 -0.55 28.44
N LEU A 155 12.44 -1.81 28.54
CA LEU A 155 13.46 -2.26 29.51
C LEU A 155 14.83 -1.63 29.25
N ARG A 156 15.08 -1.10 28.05
CA ARG A 156 16.29 -0.35 27.66
C ARG A 156 16.11 1.17 27.73
N GLY A 157 15.00 1.65 28.33
CA GLY A 157 14.72 3.07 28.55
C GLY A 157 14.21 3.80 27.30
N TYR A 158 13.56 3.09 26.37
CA TYR A 158 12.84 3.70 25.26
C TYR A 158 11.36 3.93 25.61
N GLU A 159 10.81 5.03 25.09
CA GLU A 159 9.39 5.29 25.06
C GLU A 159 8.87 5.02 23.64
N VAL A 160 8.01 4.01 23.49
CA VAL A 160 7.54 3.57 22.16
C VAL A 160 6.04 3.82 22.03
N GLN A 161 5.69 4.69 21.09
CA GLN A 161 4.32 5.00 20.71
C GLN A 161 3.86 4.14 19.52
N VAL A 162 2.62 3.68 19.60
CA VAL A 162 1.94 2.92 18.54
C VAL A 162 0.67 3.66 18.19
N GLY A 163 0.62 4.25 17.00
CA GLY A 163 -0.54 5.00 16.56
C GLY A 163 -1.60 4.12 15.88
N ARG A 164 -2.85 4.54 15.99
CA ARG A 164 -3.95 3.98 15.21
C ARG A 164 -4.23 4.91 14.04
N GLY A 165 -4.20 4.36 12.83
CA GLY A 165 -4.48 5.12 11.62
C GLY A 165 -5.97 5.27 11.33
N ASP A 166 -6.25 5.80 10.15
CA ASP A 166 -7.60 5.98 9.65
C ASP A 166 -8.28 4.66 9.24
N ARG A 167 -9.48 4.78 8.66
CA ARG A 167 -10.30 3.63 8.22
C ARG A 167 -9.67 2.75 7.14
N ARG A 168 -8.53 3.14 6.56
CA ARG A 168 -7.82 2.35 5.55
C ARG A 168 -6.88 1.31 6.17
N LEU A 169 -6.45 1.52 7.40
CA LEU A 169 -5.57 0.61 8.11
C LEU A 169 -6.36 -0.36 8.99
N ALA A 170 -6.09 -1.65 8.85
CA ALA A 170 -6.75 -2.68 9.65
C ALA A 170 -6.19 -2.75 11.09
N TYR A 171 -4.92 -2.38 11.29
CA TYR A 171 -4.21 -2.54 12.56
C TYR A 171 -3.52 -1.24 12.99
N ALA A 172 -3.34 -1.10 14.31
CA ALA A 172 -2.43 -0.10 14.86
C ALA A 172 -0.98 -0.38 14.39
N ALA A 173 -0.17 0.66 14.30
CA ALA A 173 1.20 0.64 13.75
C ALA A 173 1.34 0.16 12.31
N GLN A 174 0.29 -0.33 11.65
CA GLN A 174 0.37 -0.83 10.28
C GLN A 174 0.77 0.28 9.31
N ALA A 175 1.68 -0.06 8.36
CA ALA A 175 1.98 0.75 7.19
C ALA A 175 1.35 0.13 5.93
N LEU A 176 0.78 0.98 5.09
CA LEU A 176 0.56 0.69 3.67
C LEU A 176 1.45 1.62 2.84
N GLY A 177 1.89 1.18 1.65
CA GLY A 177 2.72 2.03 0.79
C GLY A 177 2.08 3.37 0.39
N CYS A 178 0.77 3.51 0.58
CA CYS A 178 -0.04 4.69 0.26
C CYS A 178 -0.68 5.36 1.50
N ASN A 179 -0.52 4.82 2.70
CA ASN A 179 -1.12 5.36 3.92
C ASN A 179 -0.22 5.10 5.14
N TYR A 180 0.13 6.18 5.85
CA TYR A 180 0.96 6.20 7.05
C TYR A 180 0.28 6.95 8.20
N THR A 181 -1.05 7.04 8.17
CA THR A 181 -1.82 7.76 9.20
C THR A 181 -1.62 7.21 10.61
N SER A 182 -1.21 5.95 10.74
CA SER A 182 -0.79 5.38 12.03
C SER A 182 0.46 6.08 12.59
N ALA A 183 1.42 6.46 11.75
CA ALA A 183 2.58 7.24 12.16
C ALA A 183 2.20 8.70 12.43
N GLU A 184 1.42 9.32 11.55
CA GLU A 184 0.97 10.70 11.70
C GLU A 184 0.25 10.94 13.03
N ALA A 185 -0.55 9.96 13.48
CA ALA A 185 -1.30 10.03 14.74
C ALA A 185 -0.43 10.22 16.01
N VAL A 186 0.85 9.84 15.96
CA VAL A 186 1.79 9.93 17.09
C VAL A 186 2.99 10.83 16.81
N ALA A 187 3.06 11.47 15.64
CA ALA A 187 4.23 12.23 15.17
C ALA A 187 4.64 13.37 16.12
N SER A 188 3.70 14.00 16.83
CA SER A 188 3.99 15.05 17.82
C SER A 188 4.56 14.52 19.13
N GLN A 189 4.43 13.22 19.41
CA GLN A 189 4.82 12.59 20.67
C GLN A 189 6.20 11.93 20.62
N VAL A 190 6.83 11.87 19.44
CA VAL A 190 8.04 11.11 19.17
C VAL A 190 9.14 11.96 18.55
N ASP A 191 10.38 11.53 18.70
CA ASP A 191 11.55 12.19 18.10
C ASP A 191 11.98 11.50 16.80
N ALA A 192 11.61 10.24 16.62
CA ALA A 192 11.93 9.45 15.43
C ALA A 192 10.89 8.36 15.19
N PHE A 193 10.90 7.79 13.99
CA PHE A 193 10.16 6.58 13.67
C PHE A 193 11.10 5.40 13.43
N LEU A 194 10.69 4.24 13.90
CA LEU A 194 11.31 2.96 13.60
C LEU A 194 10.33 2.10 12.81
N PHE A 195 10.67 1.81 11.56
CA PHE A 195 9.94 0.83 10.75
C PHE A 195 10.47 -0.57 11.04
N LEU A 196 9.60 -1.49 11.42
CA LEU A 196 9.91 -2.90 11.63
C LEU A 196 9.38 -3.73 10.47
N GLY A 197 10.29 -4.25 9.64
CA GLY A 197 9.92 -5.03 8.46
C GLY A 197 11.05 -5.15 7.46
N THR A 198 10.83 -5.93 6.41
CA THR A 198 11.83 -6.18 5.37
C THR A 198 11.71 -5.19 4.21
N GLY A 199 12.85 -4.91 3.57
CA GLY A 199 12.92 -4.08 2.37
C GLY A 199 12.75 -2.58 2.61
N ARG A 200 12.95 -1.79 1.56
CA ARG A 200 13.01 -0.33 1.63
C ARG A 200 11.70 0.38 1.23
N PHE A 201 10.76 -0.34 0.65
CA PHE A 201 9.52 0.23 0.11
C PHE A 201 8.71 1.03 1.15
N HIS A 202 8.36 0.40 2.28
CA HIS A 202 7.56 1.06 3.32
C HIS A 202 8.32 2.17 4.06
N PRO A 203 9.59 1.97 4.52
CA PRO A 203 10.28 3.02 5.24
C PRO A 203 10.58 4.26 4.37
N ILE A 204 10.82 4.12 3.07
CA ILE A 204 10.95 5.27 2.16
C ILE A 204 9.62 6.04 2.07
N GLY A 205 8.49 5.35 1.91
CA GLY A 205 7.18 6.00 1.91
C GLY A 205 6.86 6.68 3.23
N LEU A 206 7.21 6.06 4.36
CA LEU A 206 7.09 6.66 5.68
C LEU A 206 7.91 7.97 5.78
N ALA A 207 9.14 7.98 5.26
CA ALA A 207 9.98 9.18 5.27
C ALA A 207 9.42 10.32 4.41
N PHE A 208 8.64 10.04 3.37
CA PHE A 208 7.87 11.07 2.67
C PHE A 208 6.69 11.60 3.50
N ALA A 209 6.02 10.73 4.24
CA ALA A 209 4.79 11.05 4.95
C ALA A 209 5.02 11.82 6.27
N VAL A 210 6.16 11.58 6.95
CA VAL A 210 6.45 12.20 8.25
C VAL A 210 7.67 13.12 8.19
N GLU A 211 7.73 14.12 9.08
CA GLU A 211 8.89 15.03 9.17
C GLU A 211 10.01 14.51 10.09
N ARG A 212 9.68 13.57 11.00
CA ARG A 212 10.66 12.99 11.91
C ARG A 212 11.58 12.01 11.19
N PRO A 213 12.84 11.87 11.62
CA PRO A 213 13.77 10.88 11.06
C PRO A 213 13.20 9.45 11.11
N VAL A 214 13.49 8.66 10.09
CA VAL A 214 12.98 7.27 9.94
C VAL A 214 14.15 6.30 9.87
N TRP A 215 14.19 5.35 10.79
CA TRP A 215 15.06 4.18 10.76
C TRP A 215 14.26 2.95 10.32
N SER A 216 14.98 1.94 9.79
CA SER A 216 14.37 0.67 9.39
C SER A 216 15.14 -0.48 10.04
N LEU A 217 14.41 -1.39 10.69
CA LEU A 217 14.95 -2.60 11.29
C LEU A 217 14.38 -3.82 10.57
N ASP A 218 15.25 -4.61 9.97
CA ASP A 218 14.90 -5.92 9.41
C ASP A 218 14.88 -6.95 10.54
N PRO A 219 13.71 -7.47 10.93
CA PRO A 219 13.62 -8.40 12.07
C PRO A 219 14.11 -9.81 11.75
N LEU A 220 14.25 -10.17 10.48
CA LEU A 220 14.74 -11.50 10.08
C LEU A 220 16.27 -11.56 10.08
N GLN A 221 16.91 -10.43 9.75
CA GLN A 221 18.38 -10.31 9.70
C GLN A 221 18.96 -9.63 10.94
N ASN A 222 18.13 -9.15 11.84
CA ASN A 222 18.49 -8.29 12.98
C ASN A 222 19.41 -7.13 12.53
N ARG A 223 19.04 -6.44 11.45
CA ARG A 223 19.84 -5.39 10.85
C ARG A 223 19.12 -4.05 10.88
N LEU A 224 19.72 -3.10 11.57
CA LEU A 224 19.29 -1.71 11.58
C LEU A 224 19.93 -0.96 10.41
N GLU A 225 19.12 -0.36 9.57
CA GLU A 225 19.57 0.52 8.49
C GLU A 225 19.73 1.96 9.01
N PRO A 226 20.67 2.73 8.45
CA PRO A 226 20.80 4.15 8.78
C PRO A 226 19.51 4.93 8.54
N ALA A 227 19.37 6.07 9.23
CA ALA A 227 18.24 6.96 9.00
C ALA A 227 18.15 7.38 7.53
N ILE A 228 16.93 7.37 7.01
CA ILE A 228 16.66 7.72 5.61
C ILE A 228 16.86 9.23 5.42
N ASP A 229 17.65 9.62 4.42
CA ASP A 229 17.80 11.03 4.05
C ASP A 229 16.52 11.53 3.35
N ARG A 230 15.55 11.96 4.18
CA ARG A 230 14.29 12.57 3.72
C ARG A 230 14.54 13.80 2.85
N GLY A 231 15.56 14.61 3.21
CA GLY A 231 15.88 15.81 2.47
C GLY A 231 16.29 15.51 1.02
N ALA A 232 17.11 14.47 0.81
CA ALA A 232 17.49 14.04 -0.53
C ALA A 232 16.27 13.56 -1.34
N LEU A 233 15.38 12.77 -0.71
CA LEU A 233 14.14 12.29 -1.37
C LEU A 233 13.26 13.46 -1.83
N ILE A 234 13.02 14.44 -0.96
CA ILE A 234 12.18 15.60 -1.28
C ILE A 234 12.84 16.47 -2.35
N ARG A 235 14.13 16.77 -2.25
CA ARG A 235 14.85 17.53 -3.29
C ARG A 235 14.74 16.88 -4.66
N GLN A 236 14.86 15.54 -4.72
CA GLN A 236 14.69 14.80 -5.97
C GLN A 236 13.29 15.02 -6.57
N ARG A 237 12.23 14.95 -5.76
CA ARG A 237 10.86 15.17 -6.22
C ARG A 237 10.61 16.64 -6.63
N GLN A 238 11.14 17.60 -5.87
CA GLN A 238 11.07 19.02 -6.22
C GLN A 238 11.75 19.33 -7.57
N LEU A 239 12.88 18.68 -7.88
CA LEU A 239 13.51 18.78 -9.19
C LEU A 239 12.59 18.25 -10.29
N VAL A 240 11.93 17.09 -10.11
CA VAL A 240 10.96 16.57 -11.08
C VAL A 240 9.82 17.59 -11.28
N VAL A 241 9.27 18.17 -10.21
CA VAL A 241 8.23 19.21 -10.30
C VAL A 241 8.73 20.41 -11.08
N ALA A 242 9.97 20.84 -10.87
CA ALA A 242 10.54 21.98 -11.56
C ALA A 242 10.67 21.78 -13.08
N THR A 243 10.99 20.55 -13.53
CA THR A 243 11.12 20.24 -14.97
C THR A 243 9.84 20.33 -15.77
N VAL A 244 8.69 20.32 -15.11
CA VAL A 244 7.37 20.23 -15.77
C VAL A 244 6.51 21.49 -15.64
N ARG A 245 7.03 22.57 -15.04
CA ARG A 245 6.27 23.82 -14.82
C ARG A 245 5.70 24.43 -16.10
N ASP A 246 6.42 24.29 -17.21
CA ASP A 246 6.03 24.85 -18.51
C ASP A 246 5.28 23.85 -19.39
N VAL A 247 5.05 22.63 -18.92
CA VAL A 247 4.29 21.61 -19.65
C VAL A 247 2.84 22.05 -19.81
N ARG A 248 2.36 22.05 -21.05
CA ARG A 248 0.99 22.46 -21.39
C ARG A 248 0.02 21.29 -21.46
N SER A 249 0.47 20.11 -21.91
CA SER A 249 -0.36 18.93 -22.14
C SER A 249 -0.06 17.83 -21.11
N TRP A 250 -1.07 17.37 -20.40
CA TRP A 250 -0.96 16.44 -19.28
C TRP A 250 -1.84 15.20 -19.43
N GLY A 251 -1.30 14.04 -19.08
CA GLY A 251 -2.09 12.82 -18.86
C GLY A 251 -2.44 12.66 -17.39
N ILE A 252 -3.71 12.43 -17.07
CA ILE A 252 -4.16 12.12 -15.72
C ILE A 252 -4.47 10.62 -15.65
N LEU A 253 -3.66 9.86 -14.94
CA LEU A 253 -3.69 8.41 -14.85
C LEU A 253 -4.68 7.97 -13.77
N VAL A 254 -5.64 7.12 -14.13
CA VAL A 254 -6.68 6.58 -13.24
C VAL A 254 -6.67 5.06 -13.28
N SER A 255 -6.56 4.42 -12.13
CA SER A 255 -6.62 2.97 -12.02
C SER A 255 -8.05 2.46 -11.89
N THR A 256 -8.34 1.31 -12.51
CA THR A 256 -9.61 0.57 -12.36
C THR A 256 -9.63 -0.32 -11.10
N PHE A 257 -8.51 -0.48 -10.41
CA PHE A 257 -8.46 -1.28 -9.19
C PHE A 257 -9.30 -0.63 -8.08
N ALA A 258 -10.21 -1.39 -7.48
CA ALA A 258 -11.16 -0.89 -6.49
C ALA A 258 -10.48 -0.12 -5.32
N GLY A 259 -9.30 -0.56 -4.89
CA GLY A 259 -8.54 0.11 -3.84
C GLY A 259 -7.66 1.26 -4.34
N GLN A 260 -7.67 1.58 -5.63
CA GLN A 260 -6.83 2.62 -6.25
C GLN A 260 -7.63 3.58 -7.14
N ASP A 261 -8.93 3.36 -7.33
CA ASP A 261 -9.78 4.25 -8.11
C ASP A 261 -10.00 5.58 -7.37
N ARG A 262 -9.49 6.65 -7.97
CA ARG A 262 -9.74 8.04 -7.55
C ARG A 262 -10.26 8.88 -8.72
N THR A 263 -11.17 8.32 -9.51
CA THR A 263 -11.80 9.02 -10.64
C THR A 263 -12.33 10.41 -10.27
N PRO A 264 -13.03 10.61 -9.13
CA PRO A 264 -13.47 11.96 -8.75
C PRO A 264 -12.32 12.96 -8.56
N MET A 265 -11.19 12.51 -7.99
CA MET A 265 -9.99 13.34 -7.86
C MET A 265 -9.39 13.67 -9.22
N ALA A 266 -9.29 12.70 -10.12
CA ALA A 266 -8.74 12.90 -11.47
C ALA A 266 -9.55 13.96 -12.25
N LEU A 267 -10.88 13.90 -12.17
CA LEU A 267 -11.74 14.89 -12.81
C LEU A 267 -11.59 16.28 -12.19
N ALA A 268 -11.50 16.37 -10.84
CA ALA A 268 -11.23 17.64 -10.18
C ALA A 268 -9.86 18.24 -10.56
N LEU A 269 -8.82 17.41 -10.68
CA LEU A 269 -7.50 17.87 -11.17
C LEU A 269 -7.56 18.34 -12.63
N GLN A 270 -8.35 17.68 -13.47
CA GLN A 270 -8.59 18.09 -14.84
C GLN A 270 -9.21 19.49 -14.93
N GLU A 271 -10.23 19.77 -14.13
CA GLU A 271 -10.89 21.09 -14.08
C GLU A 271 -9.89 22.17 -13.62
N ARG A 272 -9.12 21.89 -12.56
CA ARG A 272 -8.10 22.81 -12.05
C ARG A 272 -7.01 23.11 -13.07
N ALA A 273 -6.57 22.12 -13.82
CA ALA A 273 -5.60 22.27 -14.89
C ALA A 273 -6.14 23.14 -16.03
N ARG A 274 -7.39 22.91 -16.47
CA ARG A 274 -8.05 23.68 -17.53
C ARG A 274 -8.22 25.14 -17.14
N ALA A 275 -8.60 25.42 -15.88
CA ALA A 275 -8.71 26.78 -15.36
C ALA A 275 -7.39 27.56 -15.42
N ARG A 276 -6.24 26.85 -15.58
CA ARG A 276 -4.89 27.41 -15.74
C ARG A 276 -4.35 27.31 -17.16
N GLY A 277 -5.21 27.06 -18.14
CA GLY A 277 -4.84 26.96 -19.54
C GLY A 277 -3.99 25.73 -19.88
N ARG A 278 -4.08 24.65 -19.05
CA ARG A 278 -3.42 23.38 -19.34
C ARG A 278 -4.38 22.42 -20.05
N GLU A 279 -3.88 21.75 -21.07
CA GLU A 279 -4.60 20.67 -21.75
C GLU A 279 -4.46 19.37 -20.97
N THR A 280 -5.53 18.59 -20.89
CA THR A 280 -5.52 17.35 -20.10
C THR A 280 -6.27 16.22 -20.78
N GLN A 281 -5.75 15.00 -20.66
CA GLN A 281 -6.43 13.76 -21.02
C GLN A 281 -6.48 12.83 -19.82
N VAL A 282 -7.65 12.28 -19.50
CA VAL A 282 -7.78 11.23 -18.49
C VAL A 282 -7.50 9.89 -19.16
N LEU A 283 -6.57 9.13 -18.62
CA LEU A 283 -6.13 7.84 -19.12
C LEU A 283 -6.43 6.77 -18.07
N VAL A 284 -7.20 5.77 -18.46
CA VAL A 284 -7.62 4.69 -17.55
C VAL A 284 -6.75 3.45 -17.78
N PHE A 285 -6.34 2.80 -16.69
CA PHE A 285 -5.53 1.58 -16.74
C PHE A 285 -5.91 0.62 -15.58
N ASP A 286 -5.70 -0.67 -15.78
CA ASP A 286 -5.65 -1.69 -14.73
C ASP A 286 -4.23 -1.86 -14.20
N ARG A 287 -3.27 -2.13 -15.07
CA ARG A 287 -1.83 -2.14 -14.81
C ARG A 287 -1.13 -1.19 -15.75
N LEU A 288 -0.27 -0.36 -15.23
CA LEU A 288 0.47 0.62 -16.02
C LEU A 288 1.84 0.04 -16.40
N ASP A 289 2.03 -0.21 -17.69
CA ASP A 289 3.36 -0.48 -18.26
C ASP A 289 3.91 0.84 -18.85
N PRO A 290 5.19 1.18 -18.65
CA PRO A 290 5.80 2.37 -19.26
C PRO A 290 5.55 2.49 -20.77
N ARG A 291 5.50 1.38 -21.49
CA ARG A 291 5.21 1.32 -22.93
C ARG A 291 3.82 1.82 -23.32
N ASP A 292 2.85 1.73 -22.39
CA ASP A 292 1.49 2.25 -22.62
C ASP A 292 1.45 3.77 -22.76
N LEU A 293 2.49 4.44 -22.29
CA LEU A 293 2.64 5.89 -22.33
C LEU A 293 3.54 6.37 -23.47
N GLU A 294 4.20 5.47 -24.19
CA GLU A 294 5.02 5.82 -25.35
C GLU A 294 4.19 6.37 -26.51
N GLY A 295 4.78 7.27 -27.30
CA GLY A 295 4.14 7.83 -28.50
C GLY A 295 2.99 8.81 -28.22
N ARG A 296 2.60 9.04 -26.96
CA ARG A 296 1.56 10.02 -26.61
C ARG A 296 2.10 11.44 -26.68
N ALA A 297 1.34 12.34 -27.33
CA ALA A 297 1.68 13.78 -27.44
C ALA A 297 1.41 14.54 -26.12
N LEU A 298 1.89 13.98 -24.99
CA LEU A 298 1.74 14.54 -23.64
C LEU A 298 3.11 14.86 -23.07
N GLY A 299 3.24 15.96 -22.32
CA GLY A 299 4.52 16.41 -21.76
C GLY A 299 4.84 15.81 -20.41
N ALA A 300 3.83 15.45 -19.61
CA ALA A 300 3.99 14.83 -18.29
C ALA A 300 2.69 14.14 -17.87
N TYR A 301 2.75 13.38 -16.77
CA TYR A 301 1.62 12.63 -16.23
C TYR A 301 1.39 12.97 -14.76
N VAL A 302 0.09 12.89 -14.34
CA VAL A 302 -0.33 12.92 -12.95
C VAL A 302 -0.91 11.56 -12.62
N ASN A 303 -0.33 10.86 -11.68
CA ASN A 303 -0.79 9.56 -11.26
C ASN A 303 -1.75 9.69 -10.06
N THR A 304 -3.02 9.41 -10.24
CA THR A 304 -4.01 9.37 -9.15
C THR A 304 -4.17 7.99 -8.53
N ALA A 305 -3.50 6.96 -9.04
CA ALA A 305 -3.45 5.63 -8.47
C ALA A 305 -2.41 5.53 -7.32
N CYS A 306 -1.80 4.38 -7.13
CA CYS A 306 -0.80 4.18 -6.07
C CYS A 306 0.33 5.24 -6.15
N PRO A 307 0.59 6.05 -5.10
CA PRO A 307 1.61 7.10 -5.14
C PRO A 307 3.01 6.57 -5.44
N ARG A 308 3.25 5.29 -5.18
CA ARG A 308 4.54 4.63 -5.42
C ARG A 308 4.89 4.54 -6.91
N ILE A 309 3.90 4.56 -7.82
CA ILE A 309 4.14 4.65 -9.26
C ILE A 309 4.95 5.89 -9.61
N ALA A 310 4.63 7.02 -9.00
CA ALA A 310 5.37 8.27 -9.22
C ALA A 310 6.68 8.31 -8.42
N LEU A 311 6.68 7.82 -7.17
CA LEU A 311 7.80 7.99 -6.24
C LEU A 311 8.92 6.96 -6.45
N ASP A 312 8.58 5.70 -6.75
CA ASP A 312 9.56 4.63 -6.92
C ASP A 312 9.84 4.33 -8.39
N ASP A 313 8.78 4.20 -9.19
CA ASP A 313 8.86 3.73 -10.56
C ASP A 313 8.95 4.88 -11.58
N GLY A 314 8.82 6.13 -11.13
CA GLY A 314 8.75 7.32 -11.98
C GLY A 314 9.89 7.45 -13.00
N VAL A 315 11.07 6.94 -12.67
CA VAL A 315 12.26 6.93 -13.54
C VAL A 315 12.14 5.98 -14.74
N ASN A 316 11.23 5.01 -14.68
CA ASN A 316 11.02 4.02 -15.74
C ASN A 316 10.08 4.51 -16.84
N TYR A 317 9.39 5.63 -16.62
CA TYR A 317 8.42 6.17 -17.56
C TYR A 317 9.06 7.13 -18.57
N PRO A 318 8.53 7.21 -19.81
CA PRO A 318 9.11 8.02 -20.87
C PRO A 318 9.01 9.55 -20.62
N LYS A 319 8.13 9.94 -19.69
CA LYS A 319 7.91 11.33 -19.27
C LYS A 319 7.74 11.41 -17.76
N PRO A 320 7.98 12.56 -17.12
CA PRO A 320 7.79 12.72 -15.69
C PRO A 320 6.39 12.32 -15.22
N VAL A 321 6.33 11.56 -14.11
CA VAL A 321 5.09 11.17 -13.44
C VAL A 321 5.06 11.81 -12.05
N LEU A 322 4.02 12.58 -11.78
CA LEU A 322 3.81 13.32 -10.55
C LEU A 322 2.68 12.71 -9.72
N THR A 323 2.75 12.90 -8.40
CA THR A 323 1.59 12.70 -7.52
C THR A 323 0.62 13.88 -7.64
N PRO A 324 -0.65 13.76 -7.19
CA PRO A 324 -1.60 14.87 -7.20
C PRO A 324 -1.11 16.14 -6.48
N PRO A 325 -0.53 16.08 -5.26
CA PRO A 325 0.06 17.27 -4.63
C PRO A 325 1.19 17.90 -5.45
N GLU A 326 2.07 17.09 -6.02
CA GLU A 326 3.19 17.59 -6.87
C GLU A 326 2.69 18.25 -8.14
N PHE A 327 1.63 17.73 -8.75
CA PHE A 327 0.98 18.37 -9.88
C PHE A 327 0.43 19.75 -9.50
N LEU A 328 -0.23 19.87 -8.35
CA LEU A 328 -0.71 21.16 -7.87
C LEU A 328 0.44 22.15 -7.58
N MET A 329 1.59 21.65 -7.14
CA MET A 329 2.81 22.45 -7.03
C MET A 329 3.32 22.89 -8.42
N ALA A 330 3.31 22.01 -9.41
CA ALA A 330 3.78 22.30 -10.77
C ALA A 330 2.93 23.38 -11.46
N ILE A 331 1.60 23.35 -11.25
CA ILE A 331 0.69 24.38 -11.81
C ILE A 331 0.55 25.64 -10.93
N GLY A 332 1.32 25.75 -9.84
CA GLY A 332 1.37 26.92 -8.97
C GLY A 332 0.19 27.08 -8.01
N GLU A 333 -0.51 25.98 -7.66
CA GLU A 333 -1.61 26.00 -6.69
C GLU A 333 -1.17 25.64 -5.26
N LEU A 334 -0.08 24.91 -5.13
CA LEU A 334 0.53 24.60 -3.85
C LEU A 334 1.98 25.08 -3.81
N PRO A 335 2.49 25.50 -2.65
CA PRO A 335 3.90 25.77 -2.47
C PRO A 335 4.69 24.44 -2.51
N LEU A 336 5.99 24.52 -2.86
CA LEU A 336 6.87 23.36 -2.83
C LEU A 336 7.14 22.85 -1.41
N GLU A 337 7.04 23.73 -0.43
CA GLU A 337 7.26 23.43 0.98
C GLU A 337 6.09 23.93 1.86
N PRO A 338 5.72 23.17 2.90
CA PRO A 338 6.19 21.81 3.20
C PRO A 338 5.76 20.82 2.14
N TYR A 339 6.62 19.82 1.84
CA TYR A 339 6.28 18.75 0.91
C TYR A 339 5.09 17.95 1.43
N ARG A 340 4.14 17.63 0.56
CA ARG A 340 2.91 16.89 0.89
C ARG A 340 2.94 15.51 0.25
N PHE A 341 2.92 14.48 1.08
CA PHE A 341 2.73 13.12 0.62
C PHE A 341 1.28 12.93 0.14
N ASP A 342 1.12 12.10 -0.90
CA ASP A 342 -0.20 11.74 -1.44
C ASP A 342 -0.80 10.59 -0.62
N THR A 343 -1.37 10.90 0.54
CA THR A 343 -2.00 9.91 1.42
C THR A 343 -3.36 9.46 0.87
N TYR A 344 -3.56 8.15 0.83
CA TYR A 344 -4.86 7.53 0.55
C TYR A 344 -5.65 7.35 1.86
N HIS A 345 -6.86 7.84 1.91
CA HIS A 345 -7.76 7.73 3.05
C HIS A 345 -8.88 6.73 2.85
#